data_3d6f92ce2c554f607d357cdaade4d2eb
#
_entry.id   3d6f92ce2c554f607d357cdaade4d2eb
#
_cell.length_a   1.000
_cell.length_b   1.000
_cell.length_c   1.000
_cell.angle_alpha   90.00
_cell.angle_beta   90.00
_cell.angle_gamma   90.00
#
_symmetry.space_group_name_H-M   'P 1'
#
loop_
_entity.id
_entity.type
_entity.pdbx_description
1 polymer ?
#
loop_
_entity_poly.entity_id
_entity_poly.type
_entity_poly.pdbx_seq_one_letter_code
_entity_poly.pdbx_strand_id
1 'polypeptide(L)'
;MKTDFKPLILSALMALALISSVQAALPIEQLDSFHGAKGYLVQTKTLPMLDIEISIDAGSRYDPSTKSGLASLTGALLNKGIRSSKGALTEDQIADQVADLGADLSVGVTGERALIRIRCLSRSDIRDRVVGLARQILSNPSYEPAVLNREKQRISAGLLEAETKPDFVLDRRFKKAVYGDYPLGNAMTVKSIAALTASELKQFHQQFYRSDRVIVSMVGDISRAEAQEMMQTLVKDLPATGSAIPPLPELFRSPIESTADREIQIPFDSQQAHIAMGMTAIARNNPDYFPLMVGNYALGGGGFVSRLMNEVREKRGLAYSAFSYFAPGQDNGIFQAGLQTKNDQASMALDVMTETIAQFIAKGPTQSELDAAKANLANGFPLRIDNNRKLLDNVSSIAWNGLPLNTLDTWTEQVNAVTRDQIETAFQKYLAMDRMKIVVLGAKQ
;
A
#
# COMPACT_ATOMS: atom_id res chain seq x y z
N MET A 1 -40.99 18.01 -62.15
CA MET A 1 -40.06 18.70 -61.23
C MET A 1 -39.68 17.71 -60.16
N LYS A 2 -38.52 17.07 -60.27
CA LYS A 2 -37.90 16.21 -59.26
C LYS A 2 -36.82 17.03 -58.60
N THR A 3 -36.98 17.32 -57.32
CA THR A 3 -35.95 18.00 -56.51
C THR A 3 -35.21 16.96 -55.69
N ASP A 4 -33.92 16.83 -56.01
CA ASP A 4 -32.97 15.96 -55.33
C ASP A 4 -32.65 16.53 -53.92
N PHE A 5 -32.95 15.73 -52.89
CA PHE A 5 -32.65 15.98 -51.48
C PHE A 5 -31.69 14.88 -50.96
N LYS A 6 -30.41 14.87 -51.43
CA LYS A 6 -29.42 13.92 -50.93
C LYS A 6 -27.96 14.45 -50.94
N PRO A 7 -27.60 15.53 -50.28
CA PRO A 7 -26.25 15.53 -49.72
C PRO A 7 -26.08 16.14 -48.29
N LEU A 8 -27.17 16.53 -47.59
CA LEU A 8 -26.99 17.17 -46.30
C LEU A 8 -26.90 16.22 -45.07
N ILE A 9 -27.28 14.96 -45.23
CA ILE A 9 -27.30 13.97 -44.13
C ILE A 9 -25.92 13.31 -43.92
N LEU A 10 -25.07 13.25 -44.94
CA LEU A 10 -23.77 12.61 -44.85
C LEU A 10 -22.70 13.48 -44.17
N SER A 11 -22.82 14.81 -44.18
CA SER A 11 -21.91 15.72 -43.51
C SER A 11 -22.17 15.88 -42.00
N ALA A 12 -23.38 15.58 -41.51
CA ALA A 12 -23.74 15.65 -40.11
C ALA A 12 -23.28 14.38 -39.34
N LEU A 13 -23.16 13.23 -39.99
CA LEU A 13 -22.66 11.99 -39.38
C LEU A 13 -21.13 11.96 -39.29
N MET A 14 -20.39 12.74 -40.08
CA MET A 14 -18.94 12.82 -40.01
C MET A 14 -18.40 13.80 -38.95
N ALA A 15 -19.25 14.70 -38.44
CA ALA A 15 -18.90 15.65 -37.39
C ALA A 15 -19.11 15.10 -35.98
N LEU A 16 -19.81 13.99 -35.79
CA LEU A 16 -20.05 13.35 -34.47
C LEU A 16 -18.97 12.32 -34.08
N ALA A 17 -18.04 11.99 -34.97
CA ALA A 17 -17.02 10.95 -34.74
C ALA A 17 -15.69 11.46 -34.15
N LEU A 18 -15.59 12.73 -33.74
CA LEU A 18 -14.33 13.34 -33.28
C LEU A 18 -14.36 13.92 -31.84
N ILE A 19 -15.30 13.48 -31.02
CA ILE A 19 -15.21 13.75 -29.57
C ILE A 19 -14.98 12.43 -28.84
N SER A 20 -13.88 11.75 -29.16
CA SER A 20 -13.15 10.99 -28.18
C SER A 20 -12.36 12.01 -27.38
N SER A 21 -12.96 12.58 -26.34
CA SER A 21 -12.21 13.23 -25.29
C SER A 21 -11.31 12.17 -24.67
N VAL A 22 -10.11 12.04 -25.22
CA VAL A 22 -8.99 11.50 -24.46
C VAL A 22 -8.91 12.44 -23.25
N GLN A 23 -9.48 11.99 -22.15
CA GLN A 23 -9.27 12.66 -20.88
C GLN A 23 -7.80 12.43 -20.59
N ALA A 24 -6.97 13.39 -21.03
CA ALA A 24 -5.54 13.37 -20.75
C ALA A 24 -5.39 13.23 -19.24
N ALA A 25 -4.72 12.18 -18.79
CA ALA A 25 -4.40 12.06 -17.39
C ALA A 25 -3.66 13.33 -16.98
N LEU A 26 -3.99 13.87 -15.81
CA LEU A 26 -3.35 15.09 -15.32
C LEU A 26 -1.86 14.80 -15.10
N PRO A 27 -0.92 15.56 -15.71
CA PRO A 27 0.49 15.24 -15.67
C PRO A 27 1.01 15.31 -14.22
N ILE A 28 1.82 14.33 -13.83
CA ILE A 28 2.57 14.38 -12.58
C ILE A 28 3.82 15.25 -12.82
N GLU A 29 3.88 16.38 -12.17
CA GLU A 29 5.02 17.29 -12.21
C GLU A 29 5.98 16.99 -11.05
N GLN A 30 7.26 16.86 -11.32
CA GLN A 30 8.28 16.84 -10.28
C GLN A 30 8.69 18.25 -9.92
N LEU A 31 8.71 18.56 -8.62
CA LEU A 31 9.18 19.83 -8.07
C LEU A 31 10.70 19.81 -7.92
N ASP A 32 11.29 20.98 -7.73
CA ASP A 32 12.73 21.11 -7.47
C ASP A 32 13.06 20.56 -6.08
N SER A 33 14.09 19.75 -5.97
CA SER A 33 14.51 19.14 -4.69
C SER A 33 14.94 20.22 -3.70
N PHE A 34 14.58 20.04 -2.43
CA PHE A 34 15.01 20.93 -1.34
C PHE A 34 15.57 20.12 -0.18
N HIS A 35 16.85 20.33 0.15
CA HIS A 35 17.59 19.55 1.17
C HIS A 35 17.45 18.02 1.00
N GLY A 36 17.41 17.56 -0.24
CA GLY A 36 17.23 16.14 -0.58
C GLY A 36 15.76 15.65 -0.62
N ALA A 37 14.81 16.41 -0.09
CA ALA A 37 13.39 16.09 -0.23
C ALA A 37 12.93 16.21 -1.68
N LYS A 38 12.03 15.31 -2.10
CA LYS A 38 11.44 15.28 -3.44
C LYS A 38 9.97 15.66 -3.35
N GLY A 39 9.50 16.44 -4.33
CA GLY A 39 8.09 16.82 -4.43
C GLY A 39 7.47 16.41 -5.75
N TYR A 40 6.19 16.06 -5.70
CA TYR A 40 5.38 15.68 -6.86
C TYR A 40 4.02 16.34 -6.77
N LEU A 41 3.54 16.85 -7.89
CA LEU A 41 2.32 17.64 -7.98
C LEU A 41 1.44 17.17 -9.12
N VAL A 42 0.14 17.06 -8.88
CA VAL A 42 -0.89 17.06 -9.91
C VAL A 42 -1.82 18.23 -9.66
N GLN A 43 -1.85 19.17 -10.58
CA GLN A 43 -2.73 20.33 -10.49
C GLN A 43 -4.13 19.98 -11.00
N THR A 44 -5.15 20.25 -10.19
CA THR A 44 -6.55 20.12 -10.60
C THR A 44 -7.40 21.18 -9.90
N LYS A 45 -8.20 21.91 -10.68
CA LYS A 45 -9.08 22.99 -10.20
C LYS A 45 -10.54 22.56 -10.09
N THR A 46 -10.81 21.27 -10.18
CA THR A 46 -12.19 20.75 -10.14
C THR A 46 -12.88 21.06 -8.81
N LEU A 47 -12.13 21.01 -7.71
CA LEU A 47 -12.59 21.37 -6.37
C LEU A 47 -11.57 22.31 -5.72
N PRO A 48 -11.98 23.31 -4.90
CA PRO A 48 -11.08 24.20 -4.18
C PRO A 48 -10.47 23.47 -2.95
N MET A 49 -9.83 22.34 -3.19
CA MET A 49 -9.26 21.45 -2.18
C MET A 49 -7.84 21.05 -2.53
N LEU A 50 -7.08 20.72 -1.50
CA LEU A 50 -5.74 20.21 -1.59
C LEU A 50 -5.59 18.96 -0.73
N ASP A 51 -5.08 17.89 -1.35
CA ASP A 51 -4.68 16.67 -0.71
C ASP A 51 -3.15 16.54 -0.75
N ILE A 52 -2.52 16.26 0.41
CA ILE A 52 -1.06 16.14 0.55
C ILE A 52 -0.76 14.82 1.25
N GLU A 53 0.25 14.11 0.77
CA GLU A 53 0.89 13.01 1.50
C GLU A 53 2.38 13.31 1.66
N ILE A 54 2.85 13.28 2.92
CA ILE A 54 4.26 13.32 3.28
C ILE A 54 4.65 11.89 3.61
N SER A 55 5.45 11.28 2.74
CA SER A 55 5.99 9.93 2.92
C SER A 55 7.44 10.03 3.41
N ILE A 56 7.74 9.37 4.51
CA ILE A 56 9.06 9.37 5.13
C ILE A 56 9.57 7.94 5.17
N ASP A 57 10.79 7.70 4.68
CA ASP A 57 11.43 6.38 4.76
C ASP A 57 11.85 6.06 6.22
N ALA A 58 10.83 5.76 7.02
CA ALA A 58 10.88 5.52 8.47
C ALA A 58 9.86 4.45 8.89
N GLY A 59 9.71 3.39 8.09
CA GLY A 59 8.80 2.30 8.36
C GLY A 59 9.32 1.27 9.35
N SER A 60 8.49 0.28 9.71
CA SER A 60 8.84 -0.76 10.68
C SER A 60 9.94 -1.72 10.18
N ARG A 61 10.32 -1.67 8.90
CA ARG A 61 11.50 -2.39 8.39
C ARG A 61 12.81 -1.96 9.04
N TYR A 62 12.81 -0.81 9.71
CA TYR A 62 13.96 -0.31 10.48
C TYR A 62 13.88 -0.60 11.98
N ASP A 63 12.83 -1.28 12.44
CA ASP A 63 12.73 -1.71 13.83
C ASP A 63 13.79 -2.78 14.14
N PRO A 64 14.61 -2.61 15.18
CA PRO A 64 15.42 -3.72 15.68
C PRO A 64 14.51 -4.89 16.07
N SER A 65 14.96 -6.14 15.86
CA SER A 65 14.14 -7.33 16.12
C SER A 65 13.58 -7.43 17.55
N THR A 66 14.32 -6.87 18.52
CA THR A 66 13.90 -6.81 19.93
C THR A 66 12.99 -5.62 20.25
N LYS A 67 12.81 -4.68 19.31
CA LYS A 67 12.07 -3.41 19.49
C LYS A 67 10.96 -3.25 18.43
N SER A 68 10.35 -4.35 17.99
CA SER A 68 9.26 -4.31 17.02
C SER A 68 8.12 -3.42 17.52
N GLY A 69 7.69 -2.48 16.69
CA GLY A 69 6.72 -1.45 17.00
C GLY A 69 7.32 -0.07 17.31
N LEU A 70 8.67 0.07 17.26
CA LEU A 70 9.35 1.35 17.49
C LEU A 70 8.91 2.41 16.47
N ALA A 71 8.97 2.11 15.18
CA ALA A 71 8.50 3.02 14.14
C ALA A 71 7.01 3.36 14.31
N SER A 72 6.19 2.34 14.55
CA SER A 72 4.74 2.52 14.73
C SER A 72 4.39 3.43 15.90
N LEU A 73 5.03 3.23 17.06
CA LEU A 73 4.80 4.05 18.24
C LEU A 73 5.38 5.47 18.09
N THR A 74 6.53 5.61 17.41
CA THR A 74 7.10 6.92 17.06
C THR A 74 6.13 7.71 16.20
N GLY A 75 5.58 7.11 15.13
CA GLY A 75 4.60 7.75 14.27
C GLY A 75 3.29 8.06 14.99
N ALA A 76 2.77 7.12 15.80
CA ALA A 76 1.52 7.31 16.55
C ALA A 76 1.57 8.51 17.52
N LEU A 77 2.75 8.92 17.98
CA LEU A 77 2.92 10.04 18.87
C LEU A 77 3.24 11.37 18.19
N LEU A 78 3.42 11.43 16.88
CA LEU A 78 3.75 12.68 16.17
C LEU A 78 2.75 13.80 16.42
N ASN A 79 1.46 13.49 16.34
CA ASN A 79 0.38 14.46 16.55
C ASN A 79 -0.24 14.41 17.97
N LYS A 80 0.47 13.80 18.94
CA LYS A 80 0.02 13.67 20.32
C LYS A 80 0.65 14.71 21.28
N GLY A 81 1.24 15.73 20.70
CA GLY A 81 1.84 16.86 21.40
C GLY A 81 3.05 17.38 20.66
N ILE A 82 3.20 18.70 20.64
CA ILE A 82 4.30 19.41 20.01
C ILE A 82 5.00 20.25 21.06
N ARG A 83 6.35 20.32 20.96
CA ARG A 83 7.14 21.25 21.76
C ARG A 83 8.03 22.08 20.84
N SER A 84 7.83 23.38 20.84
CA SER A 84 8.62 24.31 20.06
C SER A 84 9.07 25.53 20.90
N SER A 85 9.96 26.34 20.36
CA SER A 85 10.38 27.60 20.98
C SER A 85 9.22 28.61 21.16
N LYS A 86 8.10 28.42 20.45
CA LYS A 86 6.87 29.24 20.54
C LYS A 86 5.87 28.73 21.56
N GLY A 87 6.20 27.66 22.30
CA GLY A 87 5.34 27.00 23.27
C GLY A 87 5.05 25.54 22.93
N ALA A 88 4.28 24.86 23.79
CA ALA A 88 3.83 23.49 23.59
C ALA A 88 2.36 23.50 23.17
N LEU A 89 1.98 22.53 22.33
CA LEU A 89 0.58 22.19 22.06
C LEU A 89 0.30 20.77 22.52
N THR A 90 -0.83 20.60 23.18
CA THR A 90 -1.35 19.29 23.57
C THR A 90 -2.02 18.60 22.38
N GLU A 91 -2.33 17.31 22.51
CA GLU A 91 -3.10 16.55 21.53
C GLU A 91 -4.44 17.22 21.21
N ASP A 92 -5.19 17.63 22.25
CA ASP A 92 -6.50 18.28 22.09
C ASP A 92 -6.37 19.61 21.35
N GLN A 93 -5.37 20.44 21.71
CA GLN A 93 -5.11 21.70 21.00
C GLN A 93 -4.73 21.50 19.53
N ILE A 94 -4.03 20.44 19.21
CA ILE A 94 -3.72 20.08 17.81
C ILE A 94 -5.01 19.68 17.09
N ALA A 95 -5.83 18.83 17.72
CA ALA A 95 -7.10 18.38 17.15
C ALA A 95 -8.07 19.55 16.93
N ASP A 96 -8.20 20.45 17.91
CA ASP A 96 -9.03 21.65 17.80
C ASP A 96 -8.58 22.55 16.65
N GLN A 97 -7.26 22.79 16.51
CA GLN A 97 -6.75 23.61 15.40
C GLN A 97 -7.03 22.97 14.03
N VAL A 98 -6.95 21.64 13.90
CA VAL A 98 -7.29 20.93 12.66
C VAL A 98 -8.79 21.06 12.36
N ALA A 99 -9.64 20.90 13.40
CA ALA A 99 -11.09 21.00 13.28
C ALA A 99 -11.53 22.43 12.92
N ASP A 100 -10.98 23.46 13.55
CA ASP A 100 -11.27 24.88 13.28
C ASP A 100 -10.92 25.27 11.85
N LEU A 101 -9.96 24.57 11.24
CA LEU A 101 -9.56 24.78 9.83
C LEU A 101 -10.41 23.97 8.86
N GLY A 102 -11.36 23.14 9.32
CA GLY A 102 -12.11 22.23 8.49
C GLY A 102 -11.20 21.26 7.71
N ALA A 103 -10.05 20.93 8.29
CA ALA A 103 -9.06 20.06 7.68
C ALA A 103 -9.13 18.63 8.23
N ASP A 104 -8.53 17.69 7.51
CA ASP A 104 -8.22 16.34 7.98
C ASP A 104 -6.70 16.19 8.01
N LEU A 105 -6.16 15.72 9.14
CA LEU A 105 -4.75 15.43 9.31
C LEU A 105 -4.61 14.08 10.03
N SER A 106 -4.00 13.13 9.36
CA SER A 106 -3.78 11.80 9.89
C SER A 106 -2.32 11.37 9.79
N VAL A 107 -1.91 10.50 10.71
CA VAL A 107 -0.56 9.92 10.76
C VAL A 107 -0.68 8.41 10.72
N GLY A 108 0.16 7.76 9.93
CA GLY A 108 0.23 6.30 9.83
C GLY A 108 1.66 5.80 9.64
N VAL A 109 1.87 4.52 9.93
CA VAL A 109 3.15 3.85 9.68
C VAL A 109 2.88 2.50 9.03
N THR A 110 3.62 2.21 7.99
CA THR A 110 3.60 0.93 7.28
C THR A 110 4.93 0.18 7.50
N GLY A 111 5.09 -0.96 6.84
CA GLY A 111 6.37 -1.66 6.81
C GLY A 111 7.51 -0.80 6.28
N GLU A 112 7.25 0.03 5.28
CA GLU A 112 8.28 0.78 4.56
C GLU A 112 8.39 2.24 5.00
N ARG A 113 7.27 2.91 5.34
CA ARG A 113 7.25 4.36 5.52
C ARG A 113 6.30 4.84 6.62
N ALA A 114 6.65 5.97 7.22
CA ALA A 114 5.72 6.80 7.97
C ALA A 114 5.02 7.76 7.00
N LEU A 115 3.75 8.06 7.28
CA LEU A 115 2.87 8.85 6.43
C LEU A 115 2.20 9.95 7.26
N ILE A 116 2.20 11.17 6.74
CA ILE A 116 1.29 12.24 7.19
C ILE A 116 0.42 12.60 6.01
N ARG A 117 -0.90 12.48 6.17
CA ARG A 117 -1.87 12.85 5.15
C ARG A 117 -2.67 14.07 5.61
N ILE A 118 -2.85 15.00 4.69
CA ILE A 118 -3.57 16.24 4.92
C ILE A 118 -4.60 16.39 3.81
N ARG A 119 -5.81 16.81 4.20
CA ARG A 119 -6.83 17.32 3.29
C ARG A 119 -7.35 18.66 3.84
N CYS A 120 -7.35 19.69 3.02
CA CYS A 120 -7.86 21.00 3.41
C CYS A 120 -8.41 21.77 2.19
N LEU A 121 -9.06 22.89 2.45
CA LEU A 121 -9.38 23.84 1.39
C LEU A 121 -8.10 24.48 0.84
N SER A 122 -8.09 24.79 -0.45
CA SER A 122 -6.94 25.41 -1.15
C SER A 122 -6.71 26.89 -0.79
N ARG A 123 -7.65 27.53 -0.09
CA ARG A 123 -7.53 28.93 0.39
C ARG A 123 -6.26 29.09 1.23
N SER A 124 -5.48 30.12 0.94
CA SER A 124 -4.18 30.35 1.57
C SER A 124 -4.24 30.50 3.09
N ASP A 125 -5.27 31.19 3.62
CA ASP A 125 -5.47 31.39 5.08
C ASP A 125 -5.71 30.08 5.85
N ILE A 126 -6.27 29.05 5.20
CA ILE A 126 -6.47 27.71 5.77
C ILE A 126 -5.24 26.84 5.51
N ARG A 127 -4.86 26.72 4.24
CA ARG A 127 -3.77 25.89 3.76
C ARG A 127 -2.45 26.16 4.50
N ASP A 128 -2.05 27.43 4.59
CA ASP A 128 -0.76 27.79 5.18
C ASP A 128 -0.71 27.51 6.69
N ARG A 129 -1.86 27.63 7.39
CA ARG A 129 -1.97 27.26 8.80
C ARG A 129 -1.88 25.76 9.00
N VAL A 130 -2.56 24.94 8.18
CA VAL A 130 -2.50 23.48 8.26
C VAL A 130 -1.09 22.98 7.95
N VAL A 131 -0.44 23.53 6.93
CA VAL A 131 0.95 23.21 6.57
C VAL A 131 1.91 23.60 7.70
N GLY A 132 1.70 24.77 8.32
CA GLY A 132 2.47 25.21 9.48
C GLY A 132 2.34 24.28 10.67
N LEU A 133 1.14 23.74 10.93
CA LEU A 133 0.89 22.76 11.98
C LEU A 133 1.54 21.41 11.63
N ALA A 134 1.37 20.91 10.40
CA ALA A 134 1.98 19.68 9.94
C ALA A 134 3.52 19.72 10.03
N ARG A 135 4.15 20.86 9.68
CA ARG A 135 5.58 21.08 9.87
C ARG A 135 6.00 20.88 11.34
N GLN A 136 5.24 21.43 12.29
CA GLN A 136 5.55 21.32 13.71
C GLN A 136 5.37 19.86 14.19
N ILE A 137 4.30 19.18 13.76
CA ILE A 137 4.05 17.76 14.02
C ILE A 137 5.23 16.92 13.53
N LEU A 138 5.71 17.22 12.31
CA LEU A 138 6.78 16.48 11.67
C LEU A 138 8.14 16.69 12.36
N SER A 139 8.44 17.92 12.81
CA SER A 139 9.79 18.27 13.29
C SER A 139 9.93 18.33 14.81
N ASN A 140 8.85 18.56 15.57
CA ASN A 140 8.92 18.84 17.01
C ASN A 140 7.94 18.01 17.87
N PRO A 141 7.78 16.69 17.65
CA PRO A 141 6.93 15.88 18.52
C PRO A 141 7.48 15.86 19.96
N SER A 142 6.59 15.96 20.95
CA SER A 142 7.00 16.11 22.34
C SER A 142 7.45 14.80 23.00
N TYR A 143 6.85 13.67 22.60
CA TYR A 143 7.03 12.34 23.22
C TYR A 143 6.91 12.37 24.75
N GLU A 144 5.85 13.02 25.26
CA GLU A 144 5.59 13.14 26.69
C GLU A 144 5.39 11.77 27.35
N PRO A 145 6.05 11.47 28.48
CA PRO A 145 5.98 10.15 29.10
C PRO A 145 4.57 9.69 29.46
N ALA A 146 3.70 10.58 29.89
CA ALA A 146 2.31 10.25 30.22
C ALA A 146 1.51 9.83 28.98
N VAL A 147 1.69 10.56 27.86
CA VAL A 147 1.06 10.24 26.57
C VAL A 147 1.61 8.94 26.02
N LEU A 148 2.92 8.74 26.08
CA LEU A 148 3.56 7.48 25.67
C LEU A 148 3.00 6.29 26.44
N ASN A 149 2.85 6.38 27.78
CA ASN A 149 2.31 5.30 28.57
C ASN A 149 0.85 4.99 28.23
N ARG A 150 0.03 6.01 28.01
CA ARG A 150 -1.36 5.85 27.55
C ARG A 150 -1.41 5.13 26.19
N GLU A 151 -0.60 5.55 25.21
CA GLU A 151 -0.59 4.94 23.88
C GLU A 151 -0.06 3.50 23.92
N LYS A 152 0.94 3.20 24.76
CA LYS A 152 1.37 1.81 24.98
C LYS A 152 0.24 0.93 25.52
N GLN A 153 -0.52 1.43 26.49
CA GLN A 153 -1.67 0.69 27.05
C GLN A 153 -2.73 0.47 25.97
N ARG A 154 -3.07 1.50 25.18
CA ARG A 154 -4.04 1.42 24.08
C ARG A 154 -3.62 0.41 23.02
N ILE A 155 -2.35 0.46 22.56
CA ILE A 155 -1.82 -0.47 21.57
C ILE A 155 -1.79 -1.89 22.15
N SER A 156 -1.35 -2.07 23.38
CA SER A 156 -1.30 -3.39 24.04
C SER A 156 -2.70 -4.01 24.16
N ALA A 157 -3.71 -3.24 24.55
CA ALA A 157 -5.09 -3.71 24.59
C ALA A 157 -5.61 -4.11 23.20
N GLY A 158 -5.32 -3.29 22.20
CA GLY A 158 -5.67 -3.63 20.79
C GLY A 158 -4.97 -4.89 20.29
N LEU A 159 -3.70 -5.12 20.65
CA LEU A 159 -2.99 -6.35 20.30
C LEU A 159 -3.60 -7.59 20.97
N LEU A 160 -3.94 -7.50 22.26
CA LEU A 160 -4.61 -8.60 22.98
C LEU A 160 -5.96 -8.95 22.35
N GLU A 161 -6.75 -7.93 21.99
CA GLU A 161 -8.00 -8.15 21.27
C GLU A 161 -7.76 -8.76 19.87
N ALA A 162 -6.78 -8.25 19.12
CA ALA A 162 -6.47 -8.74 17.79
C ALA A 162 -6.00 -10.22 17.80
N GLU A 163 -5.29 -10.66 18.85
CA GLU A 163 -4.87 -12.06 19.00
C GLU A 163 -6.06 -13.05 19.17
N THR A 164 -7.26 -12.55 19.45
CA THR A 164 -8.48 -13.39 19.46
C THR A 164 -9.10 -13.55 18.06
N LYS A 165 -8.58 -12.85 17.05
CA LYS A 165 -9.11 -12.83 15.67
C LYS A 165 -8.27 -13.74 14.78
N PRO A 166 -8.85 -14.80 14.18
CA PRO A 166 -8.09 -15.77 13.41
C PRO A 166 -7.32 -15.15 12.23
N ASP A 167 -7.92 -14.18 11.52
CA ASP A 167 -7.27 -13.50 10.38
C ASP A 167 -6.02 -12.74 10.81
N PHE A 168 -6.03 -12.07 11.95
CA PHE A 168 -4.86 -11.38 12.49
C PHE A 168 -3.73 -12.35 12.84
N VAL A 169 -4.07 -13.44 13.51
CA VAL A 169 -3.08 -14.46 13.89
C VAL A 169 -2.50 -15.14 12.65
N LEU A 170 -3.36 -15.47 11.67
CA LEU A 170 -2.93 -16.05 10.39
C LEU A 170 -1.95 -15.12 9.65
N ASP A 171 -2.32 -13.83 9.43
CA ASP A 171 -1.48 -12.85 8.73
C ASP A 171 -0.11 -12.69 9.39
N ARG A 172 -0.10 -12.57 10.69
CA ARG A 172 1.13 -12.44 11.48
C ARG A 172 2.05 -13.67 11.36
N ARG A 173 1.48 -14.88 11.45
CA ARG A 173 2.21 -16.12 11.31
C ARG A 173 2.69 -16.35 9.89
N PHE A 174 1.86 -16.01 8.92
CA PHE A 174 2.20 -16.09 7.51
C PHE A 174 3.36 -15.14 7.16
N LYS A 175 3.30 -13.87 7.58
CA LYS A 175 4.40 -12.91 7.38
C LYS A 175 5.69 -13.41 8.00
N LYS A 176 5.65 -13.95 9.23
CA LYS A 176 6.85 -14.54 9.85
C LYS A 176 7.38 -15.73 9.07
N ALA A 177 6.51 -16.59 8.55
CA ALA A 177 6.91 -17.74 7.75
C ALA A 177 7.56 -17.32 6.42
N VAL A 178 7.01 -16.28 5.75
CA VAL A 178 7.49 -15.83 4.43
C VAL A 178 8.76 -14.96 4.55
N TYR A 179 8.81 -14.04 5.51
CA TYR A 179 9.93 -13.10 5.65
C TYR A 179 11.05 -13.63 6.55
N GLY A 180 10.79 -14.66 7.37
CA GLY A 180 11.81 -15.19 8.29
C GLY A 180 12.32 -14.13 9.25
N ASP A 181 13.64 -13.90 9.22
CA ASP A 181 14.31 -12.91 10.06
C ASP A 181 14.43 -11.53 9.41
N TYR A 182 13.93 -11.37 8.19
CA TYR A 182 13.80 -10.04 7.58
C TYR A 182 12.85 -9.18 8.43
N PRO A 183 13.14 -7.89 8.65
CA PRO A 183 12.39 -7.06 9.61
C PRO A 183 10.87 -7.03 9.43
N LEU A 184 10.35 -7.13 8.21
CA LEU A 184 8.91 -7.20 7.94
C LEU A 184 8.24 -8.48 8.46
N GLY A 185 9.01 -9.52 8.82
CA GLY A 185 8.55 -10.72 9.51
C GLY A 185 8.40 -10.55 11.04
N ASN A 186 8.87 -9.44 11.59
CA ASN A 186 8.85 -9.19 13.02
C ASN A 186 7.61 -8.37 13.41
N ALA A 187 6.62 -9.03 13.99
CA ALA A 187 5.42 -8.35 14.49
C ALA A 187 5.66 -7.71 15.85
N MET A 188 5.03 -6.56 16.11
CA MET A 188 4.99 -5.96 17.44
C MET A 188 4.25 -6.87 18.42
N THR A 189 4.67 -6.86 19.68
CA THR A 189 4.08 -7.62 20.79
C THR A 189 3.81 -6.71 21.96
N VAL A 190 2.94 -7.13 22.88
CA VAL A 190 2.73 -6.41 24.17
C VAL A 190 4.06 -6.20 24.88
N LYS A 191 4.93 -7.23 24.88
CA LYS A 191 6.27 -7.16 25.52
C LYS A 191 7.17 -6.14 24.81
N SER A 192 7.25 -6.14 23.47
CA SER A 192 8.11 -5.19 22.75
C SER A 192 7.61 -3.76 22.93
N ILE A 193 6.29 -3.51 22.86
CA ILE A 193 5.70 -2.19 23.07
C ILE A 193 5.93 -1.69 24.51
N ALA A 194 5.75 -2.54 25.52
CA ALA A 194 5.97 -2.16 26.91
C ALA A 194 7.42 -1.73 27.18
N ALA A 195 8.40 -2.34 26.51
CA ALA A 195 9.82 -2.08 26.69
C ALA A 195 10.30 -0.75 26.06
N LEU A 196 9.59 -0.18 25.08
CA LEU A 196 9.99 1.05 24.39
C LEU A 196 10.02 2.26 25.31
N THR A 197 10.98 3.16 25.13
CA THR A 197 11.17 4.37 25.93
C THR A 197 11.03 5.63 25.08
N ALA A 198 10.70 6.76 25.71
CA ALA A 198 10.66 8.06 25.03
C ALA A 198 12.01 8.45 24.40
N SER A 199 13.13 8.04 25.02
CA SER A 199 14.46 8.26 24.47
C SER A 199 14.67 7.51 23.15
N GLU A 200 14.24 6.26 23.06
CA GLU A 200 14.34 5.45 21.83
C GLU A 200 13.48 6.01 20.71
N LEU A 201 12.26 6.47 21.02
CA LEU A 201 11.39 7.14 20.05
C LEU A 201 12.04 8.42 19.50
N LYS A 202 12.62 9.24 20.38
CA LYS A 202 13.36 10.46 20.00
C LYS A 202 14.56 10.14 19.11
N GLN A 203 15.32 9.11 19.47
CA GLN A 203 16.48 8.66 18.67
C GLN A 203 16.03 8.16 17.29
N PHE A 204 14.96 7.34 17.22
CA PHE A 204 14.40 6.89 15.95
C PHE A 204 13.93 8.07 15.10
N HIS A 205 13.21 9.00 15.70
CA HIS A 205 12.76 10.20 14.99
C HIS A 205 13.94 11.01 14.45
N GLN A 206 14.95 11.32 15.26
CA GLN A 206 16.15 12.07 14.84
C GLN A 206 16.93 11.36 13.74
N GLN A 207 16.95 10.02 13.75
CA GLN A 207 17.70 9.23 12.77
C GLN A 207 16.97 9.13 11.42
N PHE A 208 15.65 8.99 11.43
CA PHE A 208 14.88 8.64 10.23
C PHE A 208 14.03 9.79 9.67
N TYR A 209 13.60 10.75 10.49
CA TYR A 209 12.78 11.89 10.03
C TYR A 209 13.70 13.04 9.59
N ARG A 210 14.24 12.91 8.39
CA ARG A 210 15.16 13.84 7.76
C ARG A 210 14.65 14.21 6.37
N SER A 211 14.98 15.43 5.90
CA SER A 211 14.47 15.90 4.61
C SER A 211 14.94 15.06 3.43
N ASP A 212 16.19 14.50 3.46
CA ASP A 212 16.70 13.61 2.41
C ASP A 212 15.96 12.26 2.30
N ARG A 213 15.05 11.99 3.22
CA ARG A 213 14.20 10.77 3.27
C ARG A 213 12.72 11.07 3.05
N VAL A 214 12.37 12.29 2.66
CA VAL A 214 10.99 12.74 2.49
C VAL A 214 10.61 12.81 1.03
N ILE A 215 9.41 12.32 0.73
CA ILE A 215 8.69 12.55 -0.51
C ILE A 215 7.37 13.24 -0.17
N VAL A 216 7.10 14.39 -0.79
CA VAL A 216 5.84 15.12 -0.66
C VAL A 216 5.06 14.97 -1.96
N SER A 217 3.89 14.36 -1.90
CA SER A 217 2.96 14.26 -3.03
C SER A 217 1.76 15.17 -2.79
N MET A 218 1.36 15.93 -3.80
CA MET A 218 0.27 16.90 -3.71
C MET A 218 -0.68 16.76 -4.91
N VAL A 219 -1.98 16.83 -4.64
CA VAL A 219 -3.03 16.84 -5.67
C VAL A 219 -4.07 17.86 -5.30
N GLY A 220 -4.38 18.80 -6.20
CA GLY A 220 -5.45 19.76 -5.95
C GLY A 220 -5.25 21.13 -6.61
N ASP A 221 -6.02 22.09 -6.10
CA ASP A 221 -6.05 23.47 -6.59
C ASP A 221 -4.91 24.28 -5.95
N ILE A 222 -3.74 24.14 -6.53
CA ILE A 222 -2.52 24.84 -6.12
C ILE A 222 -1.60 25.01 -7.34
N SER A 223 -0.93 26.12 -7.45
CA SER A 223 0.07 26.35 -8.50
C SER A 223 1.40 25.62 -8.17
N ARG A 224 2.21 25.39 -9.22
CA ARG A 224 3.55 24.81 -9.05
C ARG A 224 4.42 25.63 -8.08
N ALA A 225 4.38 26.96 -8.17
CA ALA A 225 5.17 27.84 -7.31
C ALA A 225 4.76 27.70 -5.83
N GLU A 226 3.46 27.72 -5.54
CA GLU A 226 2.93 27.53 -4.19
C GLU A 226 3.23 26.12 -3.65
N ALA A 227 3.13 25.08 -4.50
CA ALA A 227 3.46 23.71 -4.12
C ALA A 227 4.96 23.56 -3.76
N GLN A 228 5.84 24.23 -4.53
CA GLN A 228 7.27 24.28 -4.24
C GLN A 228 7.55 24.95 -2.89
N GLU A 229 6.96 26.11 -2.61
CA GLU A 229 7.10 26.82 -1.33
C GLU A 229 6.55 25.98 -0.15
N MET A 230 5.41 25.33 -0.37
CA MET A 230 4.79 24.45 0.62
C MET A 230 5.67 23.28 0.97
N MET A 231 6.23 22.57 -0.02
CA MET A 231 7.18 21.47 0.22
C MET A 231 8.39 21.95 1.04
N GLN A 232 8.98 23.07 0.66
CA GLN A 232 10.10 23.66 1.41
C GLN A 232 9.69 23.99 2.86
N THR A 233 8.50 24.56 3.05
CA THR A 233 7.97 24.87 4.38
C THR A 233 7.79 23.64 5.23
N LEU A 234 7.27 22.54 4.67
CA LEU A 234 7.06 21.27 5.39
C LEU A 234 8.36 20.68 5.91
N VAL A 235 9.46 20.75 5.15
CA VAL A 235 10.69 20.01 5.48
C VAL A 235 11.82 20.87 6.03
N LYS A 236 11.71 22.21 6.03
CA LYS A 236 12.81 23.12 6.38
C LYS A 236 13.39 22.96 7.81
N ASP A 237 12.58 22.47 8.74
CA ASP A 237 13.01 22.27 10.14
C ASP A 237 13.51 20.84 10.37
N LEU A 238 13.48 19.96 9.36
CA LEU A 238 14.08 18.65 9.44
C LEU A 238 15.59 18.72 9.18
N PRO A 239 16.40 17.87 9.82
CA PRO A 239 17.80 17.72 9.45
C PRO A 239 17.94 17.36 7.98
N ALA A 240 18.85 18.03 7.26
CA ALA A 240 19.09 17.72 5.85
C ALA A 240 19.78 16.36 5.65
N THR A 241 20.64 15.98 6.60
CA THR A 241 21.38 14.71 6.63
C THR A 241 21.53 14.24 8.07
N GLY A 242 22.00 13.02 8.26
CA GLY A 242 22.23 12.48 9.60
C GLY A 242 23.19 11.28 9.58
N SER A 243 23.24 10.54 10.66
CA SER A 243 24.05 9.31 10.75
C SER A 243 23.69 8.33 9.64
N ALA A 244 24.67 7.57 9.18
CA ALA A 244 24.44 6.50 8.22
C ALA A 244 23.41 5.51 8.78
N ILE A 245 22.46 5.14 7.91
CA ILE A 245 21.45 4.14 8.25
C ILE A 245 22.02 2.77 7.85
N PRO A 246 22.02 1.79 8.75
CA PRO A 246 22.44 0.45 8.39
C PRO A 246 21.62 -0.07 7.20
N PRO A 247 22.24 -0.73 6.23
CA PRO A 247 21.52 -1.33 5.13
C PRO A 247 20.55 -2.37 5.68
N LEU A 248 19.39 -2.49 5.03
CA LEU A 248 18.46 -3.58 5.33
C LEU A 248 19.12 -4.92 4.97
N PRO A 249 18.85 -5.99 5.71
CA PRO A 249 19.28 -7.32 5.33
C PRO A 249 18.79 -7.67 3.93
N GLU A 250 19.53 -8.51 3.20
CA GLU A 250 18.99 -9.07 1.96
C GLU A 250 17.78 -9.95 2.26
N LEU A 251 16.75 -9.79 1.46
CA LEU A 251 15.59 -10.67 1.51
C LEU A 251 15.89 -11.93 0.69
N PHE A 252 16.44 -12.94 1.34
CA PHE A 252 16.78 -14.21 0.70
C PHE A 252 15.52 -15.03 0.42
N ARG A 253 15.47 -15.62 -0.77
CA ARG A 253 14.60 -16.75 -1.07
C ARG A 253 15.25 -18.02 -0.53
N SER A 254 15.07 -18.28 0.76
CA SER A 254 15.61 -19.51 1.34
C SER A 254 15.03 -20.76 0.65
N PRO A 255 15.85 -21.76 0.31
CA PRO A 255 15.32 -23.06 -0.09
C PRO A 255 14.54 -23.65 1.09
N ILE A 256 13.46 -24.34 0.79
CA ILE A 256 12.71 -25.10 1.81
C ILE A 256 13.36 -26.48 1.90
N GLU A 257 13.97 -26.77 3.04
CA GLU A 257 14.73 -28.00 3.24
C GLU A 257 13.84 -29.19 3.62
N SER A 258 12.62 -28.93 4.15
CA SER A 258 11.70 -29.98 4.56
C SER A 258 10.23 -29.60 4.39
N THR A 259 9.34 -30.60 4.34
CA THR A 259 7.88 -30.37 4.30
C THR A 259 7.38 -29.67 5.57
N ALA A 260 8.00 -29.96 6.73
CA ALA A 260 7.65 -29.33 8.00
C ALA A 260 7.96 -27.83 8.03
N ASP A 261 8.98 -27.38 7.30
CA ASP A 261 9.30 -25.95 7.16
C ASP A 261 8.36 -25.23 6.20
N ARG A 262 7.65 -25.98 5.37
CA ARG A 262 6.72 -25.46 4.37
C ARG A 262 5.34 -25.21 4.95
N GLU A 263 4.80 -26.17 5.72
CA GLU A 263 3.44 -26.15 6.24
C GLU A 263 3.43 -26.01 7.76
N ILE A 264 2.77 -24.96 8.24
CA ILE A 264 2.65 -24.61 9.65
C ILE A 264 1.19 -24.74 10.06
N GLN A 265 0.89 -25.71 10.92
CA GLN A 265 -0.42 -25.90 11.52
C GLN A 265 -0.50 -25.16 12.85
N ILE A 266 -1.54 -24.33 13.03
CA ILE A 266 -1.76 -23.53 14.25
C ILE A 266 -3.09 -23.91 14.86
N PRO A 267 -3.10 -24.55 16.03
CA PRO A 267 -4.34 -24.75 16.79
C PRO A 267 -4.98 -23.41 17.14
N PHE A 268 -6.25 -23.26 16.82
CA PHE A 268 -7.02 -22.07 17.16
C PHE A 268 -8.50 -22.46 17.32
N ASP A 269 -9.15 -21.89 18.34
CA ASP A 269 -10.58 -22.14 18.57
C ASP A 269 -11.41 -21.29 17.61
N SER A 270 -11.69 -21.85 16.45
CA SER A 270 -12.49 -21.24 15.38
C SER A 270 -13.43 -22.28 14.75
N GLN A 271 -14.59 -21.81 14.31
CA GLN A 271 -15.54 -22.63 13.55
C GLN A 271 -15.08 -22.90 12.11
N GLN A 272 -14.09 -22.15 11.64
CA GLN A 272 -13.52 -22.27 10.30
C GLN A 272 -12.00 -22.39 10.37
N ALA A 273 -11.44 -23.12 9.42
CA ALA A 273 -10.02 -23.08 9.13
C ALA A 273 -9.70 -21.91 8.21
N HIS A 274 -8.64 -21.18 8.54
CA HIS A 274 -8.10 -20.08 7.76
C HIS A 274 -6.76 -20.51 7.17
N ILE A 275 -6.62 -20.38 5.86
CA ILE A 275 -5.46 -20.85 5.12
C ILE A 275 -4.81 -19.68 4.37
N ALA A 276 -3.50 -19.53 4.52
CA ALA A 276 -2.67 -18.66 3.72
C ALA A 276 -1.51 -19.45 3.10
N MET A 277 -1.26 -19.21 1.80
CA MET A 277 -0.15 -19.78 1.05
C MET A 277 0.56 -18.68 0.29
N GLY A 278 1.89 -18.68 0.25
CA GLY A 278 2.63 -17.72 -0.57
C GLY A 278 4.11 -17.66 -0.27
N MET A 279 4.77 -16.70 -0.88
CA MET A 279 6.22 -16.51 -0.80
C MET A 279 6.58 -15.05 -1.12
N THR A 280 7.85 -14.68 -0.93
CA THR A 280 8.38 -13.42 -1.46
C THR A 280 8.35 -13.43 -2.98
N ALA A 281 8.01 -12.30 -3.59
CA ALA A 281 7.83 -12.19 -5.04
C ALA A 281 8.66 -11.05 -5.64
N ILE A 282 8.06 -9.92 -5.94
CA ILE A 282 8.70 -8.84 -6.72
C ILE A 282 8.62 -7.49 -6.01
N ALA A 283 9.54 -6.59 -6.37
CA ALA A 283 9.43 -5.17 -6.10
C ALA A 283 8.44 -4.50 -7.08
N ARG A 284 7.90 -3.33 -6.70
CA ARG A 284 6.87 -2.63 -7.50
C ARG A 284 7.39 -2.11 -8.84
N ASN A 285 8.66 -1.78 -8.94
CA ASN A 285 9.31 -1.31 -10.17
C ASN A 285 9.82 -2.45 -11.07
N ASN A 286 9.49 -3.70 -10.77
CA ASN A 286 9.89 -4.84 -11.59
C ASN A 286 9.20 -4.78 -12.96
N PRO A 287 9.91 -5.01 -14.09
CA PRO A 287 9.34 -4.97 -15.44
C PRO A 287 8.23 -6.01 -15.67
N ASP A 288 8.24 -7.12 -14.93
CA ASP A 288 7.21 -8.16 -15.03
C ASP A 288 5.97 -7.87 -14.14
N TYR A 289 5.87 -6.65 -13.60
CA TYR A 289 4.72 -6.27 -12.75
C TYR A 289 3.37 -6.40 -13.46
N PHE A 290 3.25 -5.89 -14.70
CA PHE A 290 1.99 -5.95 -15.45
C PHE A 290 1.58 -7.37 -15.82
N PRO A 291 2.46 -8.24 -16.36
CA PRO A 291 2.15 -9.66 -16.53
C PRO A 291 1.67 -10.35 -15.26
N LEU A 292 2.33 -10.12 -14.12
CA LEU A 292 1.92 -10.71 -12.84
C LEU A 292 0.60 -10.15 -12.33
N MET A 293 0.35 -8.85 -12.47
CA MET A 293 -0.90 -8.21 -12.04
C MET A 293 -2.09 -8.69 -12.87
N VAL A 294 -1.96 -8.70 -14.20
CA VAL A 294 -3.01 -9.16 -15.11
C VAL A 294 -3.27 -10.66 -14.92
N GLY A 295 -2.20 -11.47 -14.83
CA GLY A 295 -2.31 -12.90 -14.57
C GLY A 295 -2.97 -13.19 -13.23
N ASN A 296 -2.61 -12.44 -12.18
CA ASN A 296 -3.24 -12.61 -10.87
C ASN A 296 -4.73 -12.25 -10.87
N TYR A 297 -5.16 -11.30 -11.70
CA TYR A 297 -6.58 -11.03 -11.86
C TYR A 297 -7.35 -12.29 -12.29
N ALA A 298 -6.82 -13.02 -13.27
CA ALA A 298 -7.40 -14.30 -13.70
C ALA A 298 -7.28 -15.40 -12.65
N LEU A 299 -6.17 -15.45 -11.89
CA LEU A 299 -5.93 -16.49 -10.89
C LEU A 299 -6.85 -16.35 -9.67
N GLY A 300 -6.84 -15.19 -8.98
CA GLY A 300 -7.55 -15.02 -7.73
C GLY A 300 -7.91 -13.57 -7.39
N GLY A 301 -7.41 -12.58 -8.16
CA GLY A 301 -7.67 -11.16 -7.92
C GLY A 301 -8.98 -10.63 -8.50
N GLY A 302 -9.59 -11.35 -9.43
CA GLY A 302 -10.82 -10.95 -10.13
C GLY A 302 -12.13 -11.29 -9.39
N GLY A 303 -12.06 -11.71 -8.13
CA GLY A 303 -13.25 -12.11 -7.37
C GLY A 303 -13.96 -13.31 -8.02
N PHE A 304 -15.27 -13.22 -8.22
CA PHE A 304 -16.10 -14.33 -8.72
C PHE A 304 -15.71 -14.87 -10.10
N VAL A 305 -15.04 -14.09 -10.92
CA VAL A 305 -14.60 -14.53 -12.27
C VAL A 305 -13.20 -15.18 -12.23
N SER A 306 -12.55 -15.23 -11.09
CA SER A 306 -11.22 -15.80 -10.95
C SER A 306 -11.25 -17.32 -10.87
N ARG A 307 -10.14 -17.95 -11.28
CA ARG A 307 -10.00 -19.40 -11.31
C ARG A 307 -10.10 -20.03 -9.91
N LEU A 308 -9.50 -19.39 -8.88
CA LEU A 308 -9.59 -19.85 -7.50
C LEU A 308 -11.04 -19.87 -6.99
N MET A 309 -11.81 -18.80 -7.26
CA MET A 309 -13.22 -18.79 -6.89
C MET A 309 -14.02 -19.88 -7.60
N ASN A 310 -13.77 -20.05 -8.90
CA ASN A 310 -14.44 -21.08 -9.68
C ASN A 310 -14.14 -22.49 -9.14
N GLU A 311 -12.86 -22.83 -8.93
CA GLU A 311 -12.45 -24.18 -8.52
C GLU A 311 -12.81 -24.49 -7.07
N VAL A 312 -12.63 -23.54 -6.15
CA VAL A 312 -12.84 -23.78 -4.71
C VAL A 312 -14.31 -23.60 -4.32
N ARG A 313 -14.95 -22.52 -4.81
CA ARG A 313 -16.31 -22.18 -4.42
C ARG A 313 -17.36 -22.74 -5.36
N GLU A 314 -17.34 -22.34 -6.64
CA GLU A 314 -18.48 -22.60 -7.55
C GLU A 314 -18.60 -24.12 -7.84
N LYS A 315 -17.49 -24.80 -8.10
CA LYS A 315 -17.50 -26.22 -8.43
C LYS A 315 -17.60 -27.14 -7.23
N ARG A 316 -17.06 -26.76 -6.07
CA ARG A 316 -16.89 -27.67 -4.92
C ARG A 316 -17.55 -27.20 -3.63
N GLY A 317 -17.94 -25.94 -3.53
CA GLY A 317 -18.59 -25.39 -2.33
C GLY A 317 -17.69 -25.41 -1.07
N LEU A 318 -16.36 -25.44 -1.24
CA LEU A 318 -15.44 -25.61 -0.13
C LEU A 318 -15.22 -24.31 0.66
N ALA A 319 -15.33 -23.13 0.03
CA ALA A 319 -15.10 -21.86 0.69
C ALA A 319 -16.07 -20.80 0.18
N TYR A 320 -16.37 -19.82 1.03
CA TYR A 320 -17.16 -18.63 0.61
C TYR A 320 -16.33 -17.69 -0.24
N SER A 321 -15.02 -17.58 0.06
CA SER A 321 -14.08 -16.74 -0.67
C SER A 321 -12.73 -17.44 -0.80
N ALA A 322 -12.14 -17.35 -2.01
CA ALA A 322 -10.77 -17.73 -2.29
C ALA A 322 -10.14 -16.63 -3.14
N PHE A 323 -8.92 -16.22 -2.81
CA PHE A 323 -8.27 -15.07 -3.43
C PHE A 323 -6.78 -15.27 -3.62
N SER A 324 -6.17 -14.46 -4.48
CA SER A 324 -4.73 -14.25 -4.51
C SER A 324 -4.39 -12.81 -4.85
N TYR A 325 -3.21 -12.35 -4.41
CA TYR A 325 -2.69 -11.03 -4.76
C TYR A 325 -1.17 -11.00 -4.71
N PHE A 326 -0.59 -10.04 -5.43
CA PHE A 326 0.77 -9.56 -5.23
C PHE A 326 0.71 -8.25 -4.43
N ALA A 327 1.53 -8.15 -3.40
CA ALA A 327 1.72 -6.93 -2.60
C ALA A 327 3.17 -6.46 -2.75
N PRO A 328 3.55 -5.87 -3.90
CA PRO A 328 4.91 -5.41 -4.14
C PRO A 328 5.19 -4.12 -3.38
N GLY A 329 6.41 -3.98 -2.85
CA GLY A 329 6.92 -2.78 -2.21
C GLY A 329 8.14 -2.21 -2.94
N GLN A 330 8.91 -1.35 -2.28
CA GLN A 330 10.24 -0.93 -2.79
C GLN A 330 11.18 -2.14 -2.88
N ASP A 331 11.16 -2.98 -1.84
CA ASP A 331 11.83 -4.27 -1.83
C ASP A 331 10.90 -5.36 -2.38
N ASN A 332 11.38 -6.59 -2.42
CA ASN A 332 10.57 -7.72 -2.81
C ASN A 332 9.38 -7.88 -1.85
N GLY A 333 8.19 -7.64 -2.38
CA GLY A 333 6.94 -7.90 -1.68
C GLY A 333 6.57 -9.38 -1.70
N ILE A 334 5.30 -9.69 -1.44
CA ILE A 334 4.81 -11.06 -1.37
C ILE A 334 3.79 -11.36 -2.48
N PHE A 335 3.74 -12.63 -2.88
CA PHE A 335 2.54 -13.27 -3.42
C PHE A 335 1.84 -13.99 -2.28
N GLN A 336 0.55 -13.81 -2.15
CA GLN A 336 -0.29 -14.52 -1.19
C GLN A 336 -1.57 -15.00 -1.85
N ALA A 337 -1.94 -16.26 -1.57
CA ALA A 337 -3.27 -16.81 -1.79
C ALA A 337 -3.87 -17.22 -0.45
N GLY A 338 -5.20 -17.21 -0.35
CA GLY A 338 -5.86 -17.58 0.90
C GLY A 338 -7.33 -17.92 0.71
N LEU A 339 -7.87 -18.61 1.69
CA LEU A 339 -9.27 -18.97 1.78
C LEU A 339 -9.68 -19.26 3.24
N GLN A 340 -11.00 -19.26 3.46
CA GLN A 340 -11.61 -19.74 4.72
C GLN A 340 -12.59 -20.86 4.39
N THR A 341 -12.52 -21.95 5.15
CA THR A 341 -13.33 -23.17 4.91
C THR A 341 -13.78 -23.79 6.23
N LYS A 342 -14.64 -24.80 6.18
CA LYS A 342 -14.97 -25.61 7.35
C LYS A 342 -13.74 -26.39 7.81
N ASN A 343 -13.62 -26.60 9.13
CA ASN A 343 -12.46 -27.27 9.71
C ASN A 343 -12.21 -28.68 9.13
N ASP A 344 -13.28 -29.44 8.88
CA ASP A 344 -13.24 -30.80 8.30
C ASP A 344 -12.96 -30.82 6.79
N GLN A 345 -13.00 -29.68 6.12
CA GLN A 345 -12.73 -29.53 4.69
C GLN A 345 -11.37 -28.85 4.40
N ALA A 346 -10.60 -28.49 5.44
CA ALA A 346 -9.39 -27.70 5.29
C ALA A 346 -8.34 -28.35 4.37
N SER A 347 -8.09 -29.64 4.54
CA SER A 347 -7.13 -30.38 3.68
C SER A 347 -7.58 -30.36 2.23
N MET A 348 -8.84 -30.71 1.94
CA MET A 348 -9.37 -30.71 0.57
C MET A 348 -9.31 -29.33 -0.07
N ALA A 349 -9.66 -28.27 0.69
CA ALA A 349 -9.62 -26.89 0.18
C ALA A 349 -8.19 -26.43 -0.11
N LEU A 350 -7.23 -26.81 0.74
CA LEU A 350 -5.80 -26.55 0.52
C LEU A 350 -5.28 -27.28 -0.73
N ASP A 351 -5.64 -28.55 -0.92
CA ASP A 351 -5.23 -29.34 -2.08
C ASP A 351 -5.74 -28.71 -3.37
N VAL A 352 -7.04 -28.33 -3.43
CA VAL A 352 -7.65 -27.69 -4.60
C VAL A 352 -6.98 -26.33 -4.87
N MET A 353 -6.72 -25.52 -3.85
CA MET A 353 -6.03 -24.24 -4.01
C MET A 353 -4.60 -24.43 -4.54
N THR A 354 -3.86 -25.38 -3.97
CA THR A 354 -2.49 -25.71 -4.35
C THR A 354 -2.42 -26.18 -5.80
N GLU A 355 -3.31 -27.11 -6.19
CA GLU A 355 -3.38 -27.63 -7.55
C GLU A 355 -3.75 -26.53 -8.56
N THR A 356 -4.72 -25.68 -8.21
CA THR A 356 -5.16 -24.57 -9.07
C THR A 356 -4.00 -23.58 -9.33
N ILE A 357 -3.23 -23.23 -8.29
CA ILE A 357 -2.07 -22.34 -8.41
C ILE A 357 -0.97 -23.01 -9.23
N ALA A 358 -0.66 -24.29 -8.97
CA ALA A 358 0.37 -25.02 -9.70
C ALA A 358 0.03 -25.12 -11.20
N GLN A 359 -1.21 -25.43 -11.54
CA GLN A 359 -1.69 -25.46 -12.92
C GLN A 359 -1.62 -24.09 -13.59
N PHE A 360 -1.92 -23.00 -12.84
CA PHE A 360 -1.81 -21.64 -13.38
C PHE A 360 -0.36 -21.23 -13.63
N ILE A 361 0.55 -21.57 -12.74
CA ILE A 361 2.00 -21.35 -12.94
C ILE A 361 2.50 -22.09 -14.19
N ALA A 362 2.04 -23.34 -14.38
CA ALA A 362 2.52 -24.18 -15.47
C ALA A 362 1.96 -23.80 -16.86
N LYS A 363 0.75 -23.25 -16.94
CA LYS A 363 0.01 -23.09 -18.21
C LYS A 363 -0.51 -21.67 -18.47
N GLY A 364 -0.38 -20.77 -17.51
CA GLY A 364 -0.95 -19.43 -17.55
C GLY A 364 -2.50 -19.42 -17.64
N PRO A 365 -3.09 -18.27 -17.99
CA PRO A 365 -4.53 -18.13 -18.24
C PRO A 365 -4.92 -18.68 -19.60
N THR A 366 -6.18 -19.01 -19.79
CA THR A 366 -6.79 -19.17 -21.11
C THR A 366 -6.89 -17.81 -21.81
N GLN A 367 -7.12 -17.79 -23.15
CA GLN A 367 -7.31 -16.54 -23.86
C GLN A 367 -8.54 -15.77 -23.33
N SER A 368 -9.63 -16.47 -23.06
CA SER A 368 -10.85 -15.86 -22.50
C SER A 368 -10.63 -15.24 -21.13
N GLU A 369 -9.86 -15.89 -20.24
CA GLU A 369 -9.50 -15.30 -18.92
C GLU A 369 -8.62 -14.05 -19.07
N LEU A 370 -7.67 -14.07 -20.01
CA LEU A 370 -6.83 -12.91 -20.30
C LEU A 370 -7.65 -11.74 -20.83
N ASP A 371 -8.52 -11.98 -21.81
CA ASP A 371 -9.35 -10.94 -22.42
C ASP A 371 -10.31 -10.32 -21.39
N ALA A 372 -10.93 -11.14 -20.53
CA ALA A 372 -11.77 -10.68 -19.44
C ALA A 372 -10.99 -9.86 -18.39
N ALA A 373 -9.77 -10.30 -18.04
CA ALA A 373 -8.91 -9.58 -17.11
C ALA A 373 -8.51 -8.20 -17.64
N LYS A 374 -8.06 -8.13 -18.91
CA LYS A 374 -7.71 -6.88 -19.58
C LYS A 374 -8.89 -5.92 -19.65
N ALA A 375 -10.04 -6.41 -20.12
CA ALA A 375 -11.24 -5.59 -20.25
C ALA A 375 -11.66 -5.01 -18.89
N ASN A 376 -11.67 -5.80 -17.83
CA ASN A 376 -12.06 -5.33 -16.50
C ASN A 376 -11.06 -4.33 -15.92
N LEU A 377 -9.77 -4.63 -16.01
CA LEU A 377 -8.71 -3.76 -15.50
C LEU A 377 -8.68 -2.43 -16.25
N ALA A 378 -8.71 -2.45 -17.59
CA ALA A 378 -8.69 -1.25 -18.42
C ALA A 378 -9.93 -0.38 -18.23
N ASN A 379 -11.13 -0.98 -18.27
CA ASN A 379 -12.39 -0.25 -18.09
C ASN A 379 -12.58 0.26 -16.64
N GLY A 380 -12.00 -0.44 -15.67
CA GLY A 380 -12.05 -0.04 -14.26
C GLY A 380 -11.01 1.03 -13.88
N PHE A 381 -10.02 1.31 -14.74
CA PHE A 381 -8.94 2.24 -14.42
C PHE A 381 -9.40 3.67 -14.10
N PRO A 382 -10.35 4.29 -14.83
CA PRO A 382 -10.83 5.63 -14.50
C PRO A 382 -11.36 5.74 -13.06
N LEU A 383 -11.98 4.68 -12.52
CA LEU A 383 -12.47 4.64 -11.15
C LEU A 383 -11.36 4.59 -10.09
N ARG A 384 -10.12 4.36 -10.50
CA ARG A 384 -8.94 4.38 -9.62
C ARG A 384 -8.32 5.76 -9.45
N ILE A 385 -8.73 6.72 -10.27
CA ILE A 385 -8.22 8.11 -10.29
C ILE A 385 -9.34 9.15 -10.37
N ASP A 386 -10.56 8.81 -10.00
CA ASP A 386 -11.78 9.61 -10.17
C ASP A 386 -11.93 10.75 -9.16
N ASN A 387 -11.07 10.82 -8.15
CA ASN A 387 -11.05 11.88 -7.15
C ASN A 387 -9.63 12.15 -6.64
N ASN A 388 -9.44 13.31 -6.00
CA ASN A 388 -8.11 13.75 -5.54
C ASN A 388 -7.44 12.74 -4.60
N ARG A 389 -8.18 12.08 -3.69
CA ARG A 389 -7.61 11.12 -2.74
C ARG A 389 -7.04 9.90 -3.47
N LYS A 390 -7.80 9.29 -4.37
CA LYS A 390 -7.34 8.17 -5.18
C LYS A 390 -6.19 8.55 -6.10
N LEU A 391 -6.26 9.75 -6.69
CA LEU A 391 -5.17 10.27 -7.51
C LEU A 391 -3.91 10.48 -6.67
N LEU A 392 -4.02 11.05 -5.45
CA LEU A 392 -2.90 11.19 -4.52
C LEU A 392 -2.29 9.84 -4.14
N ASP A 393 -3.10 8.81 -3.85
CA ASP A 393 -2.61 7.46 -3.54
C ASP A 393 -1.76 6.90 -4.70
N ASN A 394 -2.18 7.13 -5.95
CA ASN A 394 -1.42 6.72 -7.13
C ASN A 394 -0.13 7.53 -7.31
N VAL A 395 -0.21 8.87 -7.21
CA VAL A 395 0.97 9.77 -7.30
C VAL A 395 2.01 9.41 -6.25
N SER A 396 1.56 9.22 -5.01
CA SER A 396 2.43 8.82 -3.90
C SER A 396 3.08 7.46 -4.13
N SER A 397 2.31 6.48 -4.64
CA SER A 397 2.85 5.16 -4.99
C SER A 397 3.87 5.23 -6.13
N ILE A 398 3.63 6.04 -7.16
CA ILE A 398 4.56 6.26 -8.27
C ILE A 398 5.84 6.88 -7.76
N ALA A 399 5.74 7.95 -6.98
CA ALA A 399 6.87 8.67 -6.40
C ALA A 399 7.69 7.78 -5.45
N TRP A 400 7.01 7.04 -4.55
CA TRP A 400 7.65 6.16 -3.58
C TRP A 400 8.45 5.03 -4.22
N ASN A 401 7.88 4.41 -5.24
CA ASN A 401 8.50 3.27 -5.92
C ASN A 401 9.42 3.68 -7.09
N GLY A 402 9.64 4.97 -7.33
CA GLY A 402 10.49 5.46 -8.41
C GLY A 402 10.00 5.07 -9.80
N LEU A 403 8.68 5.01 -10.00
CA LEU A 403 8.08 4.67 -11.29
C LEU A 403 8.12 5.87 -12.25
N PRO A 404 8.04 5.64 -13.58
CA PRO A 404 7.91 6.70 -14.56
C PRO A 404 6.68 7.60 -14.25
N LEU A 405 6.84 8.93 -14.37
CA LEU A 405 5.78 9.88 -14.03
C LEU A 405 4.55 9.77 -14.95
N ASN A 406 4.72 9.22 -16.14
CA ASN A 406 3.65 8.92 -17.09
C ASN A 406 2.98 7.53 -16.87
N THR A 407 3.23 6.89 -15.73
CA THR A 407 2.67 5.55 -15.41
C THR A 407 1.14 5.54 -15.50
N LEU A 408 0.46 6.62 -15.10
CA LEU A 408 -1.00 6.70 -15.21
C LEU A 408 -1.47 6.81 -16.66
N ASP A 409 -0.74 7.54 -17.50
CA ASP A 409 -1.06 7.72 -18.91
C ASP A 409 -0.93 6.42 -19.70
N THR A 410 0.11 5.65 -19.38
CA THR A 410 0.44 4.40 -20.10
C THR A 410 -0.18 3.15 -19.48
N TRP A 411 -0.85 3.27 -18.32
CA TRP A 411 -1.31 2.12 -17.55
C TRP A 411 -2.25 1.19 -18.33
N THR A 412 -3.25 1.75 -19.01
CA THR A 412 -4.22 0.99 -19.81
C THR A 412 -3.53 0.34 -21.02
N GLU A 413 -2.60 1.03 -21.66
CA GLU A 413 -1.81 0.49 -22.75
C GLU A 413 -0.97 -0.70 -22.30
N GLN A 414 -0.26 -0.57 -21.17
CA GLN A 414 0.56 -1.64 -20.61
C GLN A 414 -0.29 -2.86 -20.22
N VAL A 415 -1.47 -2.67 -19.64
CA VAL A 415 -2.41 -3.77 -19.36
C VAL A 415 -2.82 -4.48 -20.66
N ASN A 416 -3.19 -3.71 -21.69
CA ASN A 416 -3.66 -4.27 -22.96
C ASN A 416 -2.54 -4.95 -23.76
N ALA A 417 -1.28 -4.55 -23.58
CA ALA A 417 -0.12 -5.16 -24.24
C ALA A 417 0.28 -6.53 -23.66
N VAL A 418 -0.15 -6.87 -22.44
CA VAL A 418 0.22 -8.15 -21.80
C VAL A 418 -0.24 -9.34 -22.64
N THR A 419 0.64 -10.32 -22.87
CA THR A 419 0.32 -11.58 -23.56
C THR A 419 0.25 -12.76 -22.61
N ARG A 420 -0.34 -13.88 -23.06
CA ARG A 420 -0.38 -15.13 -22.28
C ARG A 420 1.03 -15.64 -21.96
N ASP A 421 1.91 -15.62 -22.94
CA ASP A 421 3.29 -16.11 -22.80
C ASP A 421 4.07 -15.28 -21.80
N GLN A 422 3.86 -13.96 -21.75
CA GLN A 422 4.45 -13.09 -20.73
C GLN A 422 3.94 -13.43 -19.33
N ILE A 423 2.64 -13.73 -19.18
CA ILE A 423 2.07 -14.14 -17.87
C ILE A 423 2.67 -15.48 -17.45
N GLU A 424 2.66 -16.49 -18.33
CA GLU A 424 3.20 -17.81 -18.04
C GLU A 424 4.67 -17.72 -17.64
N THR A 425 5.49 -17.03 -18.45
CA THR A 425 6.92 -16.81 -18.17
C THR A 425 7.14 -16.11 -16.84
N ALA A 426 6.38 -15.04 -16.53
CA ALA A 426 6.52 -14.30 -15.29
C ALA A 426 6.12 -15.15 -14.07
N PHE A 427 5.01 -15.90 -14.16
CA PHE A 427 4.58 -16.77 -13.07
C PHE A 427 5.59 -17.87 -12.78
N GLN A 428 6.12 -18.54 -13.82
CA GLN A 428 7.17 -19.56 -13.68
C GLN A 428 8.48 -18.98 -13.12
N LYS A 429 8.83 -17.74 -13.47
CA LYS A 429 10.06 -17.06 -13.01
C LYS A 429 10.00 -16.70 -11.52
N TYR A 430 8.85 -16.22 -11.03
CA TYR A 430 8.74 -15.62 -9.71
C TYR A 430 8.06 -16.52 -8.69
N LEU A 431 7.26 -17.50 -9.10
CA LEU A 431 6.54 -18.39 -8.19
C LEU A 431 7.04 -19.83 -8.33
N ALA A 432 7.37 -20.45 -7.20
CA ALA A 432 7.82 -21.82 -7.09
C ALA A 432 7.04 -22.53 -5.99
N MET A 433 6.29 -23.56 -6.35
CA MET A 433 5.40 -24.28 -5.41
C MET A 433 6.14 -24.88 -4.22
N ASP A 434 7.36 -25.33 -4.41
CA ASP A 434 8.23 -25.90 -3.37
C ASP A 434 8.77 -24.86 -2.37
N ARG A 435 8.70 -23.57 -2.72
CA ARG A 435 9.12 -22.45 -1.87
C ARG A 435 7.96 -21.71 -1.19
N MET A 436 6.72 -22.03 -1.52
CA MET A 436 5.57 -21.40 -0.88
C MET A 436 5.42 -21.90 0.55
N LYS A 437 5.35 -20.98 1.49
CA LYS A 437 4.95 -21.24 2.87
C LYS A 437 3.43 -21.37 2.93
N ILE A 438 2.97 -22.31 3.74
CA ILE A 438 1.56 -22.57 3.99
C ILE A 438 1.32 -22.44 5.48
N VAL A 439 0.32 -21.68 5.86
CA VAL A 439 -0.13 -21.56 7.24
C VAL A 439 -1.60 -21.91 7.30
N VAL A 440 -1.93 -22.89 8.12
CA VAL A 440 -3.30 -23.34 8.36
C VAL A 440 -3.61 -23.12 9.84
N LEU A 441 -4.67 -22.35 10.09
CA LEU A 441 -5.10 -22.01 11.43
C LEU A 441 -6.52 -22.52 11.68
N GLY A 442 -6.75 -23.19 12.80
CA GLY A 442 -8.07 -23.63 13.24
C GLY A 442 -8.53 -25.00 12.68
N ALA A 443 -7.79 -25.65 11.75
CA ALA A 443 -8.15 -26.98 11.29
C ALA A 443 -8.12 -27.99 12.44
N LYS A 444 -9.11 -28.88 12.50
CA LYS A 444 -9.05 -30.06 13.38
C LYS A 444 -8.04 -31.03 12.80
N GLN A 445 -7.11 -31.46 13.63
CA GLN A 445 -6.23 -32.60 13.33
C GLN A 445 -7.03 -33.90 13.24
#